data_cbb5e7bd95b79ec60dd6d25d092a57cb
#
_entry.id   cbb5e7bd95b79ec60dd6d25d092a57cb
#
_cell.length_a   1.000
_cell.length_b   1.000
_cell.length_c   1.000
_cell.angle_alpha   90.00
_cell.angle_beta   90.00
_cell.angle_gamma   90.00
#
_symmetry.space_group_name_H-M   'P 1'
#
loop_
_entity.id
_entity.type
_entity.pdbx_description
1 polymer ?
#
loop_
_entity_poly.entity_id
_entity_poly.type
_entity_poly.pdbx_seq_one_letter_code
_entity_poly.pdbx_strand_id
1 'polypeptide(L)'
;QAGNRILVNCEVTKIIDSGTQVEVESNCGKFKSRHVVICCADGISRFTNAGVKISYAPMFAVSGIRDEAESFVELDYHPKSCINLLNKGNGYGLAGGISVDREDQVQPYYQYCVDLHKRRNPNIKILDMYVGLKKELVGKGQDRNYLYHITNVSDNVWSVILGKFTLMFSLAPEFIRRVYRKNPPRVQSFERDCIIEQHPMLSNPCWQDIVNKSEVKRWV
;
A
#
# COMPACT_ATOMS: atom_id res chain seq x y z
N GLN A 1 12.65 -18.50 -19.80
CA GLN A 1 12.21 -17.51 -18.80
C GLN A 1 12.33 -16.14 -19.44
N ALA A 2 11.20 -15.50 -19.77
CA ALA A 2 11.21 -14.09 -20.14
C ALA A 2 11.51 -13.32 -18.83
N GLY A 3 12.74 -12.86 -18.66
CA GLY A 3 13.16 -12.12 -17.49
C GLY A 3 12.38 -10.81 -17.36
N ASN A 4 11.69 -10.60 -16.25
CA ASN A 4 11.14 -9.30 -15.94
C ASN A 4 12.27 -8.30 -15.74
N ARG A 5 12.16 -7.12 -16.35
CA ARG A 5 13.11 -6.03 -16.17
C ARG A 5 12.45 -4.97 -15.29
N ILE A 6 13.18 -4.52 -14.26
CA ILE A 6 12.81 -3.41 -13.43
C ILE A 6 13.78 -2.27 -13.71
N LEU A 7 13.24 -1.13 -14.10
CA LEU A 7 14.01 0.11 -14.27
C LEU A 7 13.76 0.99 -13.05
N VAL A 8 14.81 1.28 -12.30
CA VAL A 8 14.77 2.20 -11.16
C VAL A 8 15.15 3.61 -11.62
N ASN A 9 14.68 4.62 -10.88
CA ASN A 9 14.91 6.04 -11.20
C ASN A 9 14.43 6.43 -12.61
N CYS A 10 13.42 5.70 -13.10
CA CYS A 10 12.84 5.88 -14.43
C CYS A 10 11.44 6.46 -14.30
N GLU A 11 11.33 7.78 -14.40
CA GLU A 11 10.06 8.50 -14.31
C GLU A 11 9.38 8.58 -15.67
N VAL A 12 8.18 8.02 -15.78
CA VAL A 12 7.34 8.14 -16.97
C VAL A 12 6.72 9.53 -17.02
N THR A 13 6.89 10.21 -18.14
CA THR A 13 6.37 11.56 -18.37
C THR A 13 5.18 11.58 -19.31
N LYS A 14 5.10 10.63 -20.27
CA LYS A 14 4.03 10.58 -21.26
C LYS A 14 3.75 9.16 -21.74
N ILE A 15 2.49 8.90 -22.05
CA ILE A 15 2.03 7.65 -22.66
C ILE A 15 1.23 8.02 -23.91
N ILE A 16 1.60 7.43 -25.05
CA ILE A 16 0.98 7.70 -26.36
C ILE A 16 0.54 6.37 -26.95
N ASP A 17 -0.76 6.18 -27.10
CA ASP A 17 -1.33 5.00 -27.75
C ASP A 17 -1.66 5.34 -29.22
N SER A 18 -1.05 4.61 -30.15
CA SER A 18 -1.31 4.75 -31.58
C SER A 18 -2.35 3.74 -32.11
N GLY A 19 -2.97 2.96 -31.23
CA GLY A 19 -3.87 1.86 -31.58
C GLY A 19 -3.17 0.55 -31.95
N THR A 20 -1.98 0.60 -32.51
CA THR A 20 -1.18 -0.59 -32.84
C THR A 20 -0.03 -0.83 -31.86
N GLN A 21 0.44 0.23 -31.24
CA GLN A 21 1.57 0.24 -30.31
C GLN A 21 1.46 1.41 -29.34
N VAL A 22 1.93 1.21 -28.11
CA VAL A 22 2.04 2.27 -27.11
C VAL A 22 3.51 2.70 -26.99
N GLU A 23 3.76 4.01 -27.08
CA GLU A 23 5.05 4.63 -26.77
C GLU A 23 4.97 5.22 -25.37
N VAL A 24 5.98 4.92 -24.54
CA VAL A 24 6.15 5.46 -23.19
C VAL A 24 7.40 6.32 -23.16
N GLU A 25 7.24 7.60 -22.91
CA GLU A 25 8.36 8.54 -22.73
C GLU A 25 8.72 8.66 -21.25
N SER A 26 10.00 8.65 -20.97
CA SER A 26 10.55 8.78 -19.62
C SER A 26 11.86 9.54 -19.60
N ASN A 27 12.35 9.87 -18.41
CA ASN A 27 13.70 10.42 -18.25
C ASN A 27 14.82 9.44 -18.61
N CYS A 28 14.51 8.13 -18.70
CA CYS A 28 15.45 7.08 -19.12
C CYS A 28 15.40 6.79 -20.63
N GLY A 29 14.54 7.48 -21.39
CA GLY A 29 14.35 7.26 -22.82
C GLY A 29 12.93 6.87 -23.20
N LYS A 30 12.76 6.39 -24.43
CA LYS A 30 11.48 5.97 -24.99
C LYS A 30 11.39 4.46 -25.07
N PHE A 31 10.26 3.93 -24.66
CA PHE A 31 9.95 2.50 -24.71
C PHE A 31 8.73 2.26 -25.58
N LYS A 32 8.70 1.12 -26.22
CA LYS A 32 7.58 0.69 -27.06
C LYS A 32 7.02 -0.64 -26.58
N SER A 33 5.71 -0.74 -26.50
CA SER A 33 5.01 -1.95 -26.05
C SER A 33 3.68 -2.12 -26.79
N ARG A 34 3.16 -3.35 -26.80
CA ARG A 34 1.80 -3.61 -27.28
C ARG A 34 0.74 -3.17 -26.29
N HIS A 35 1.04 -3.27 -25.01
CA HIS A 35 0.13 -2.87 -23.92
C HIS A 35 0.89 -2.17 -22.82
N VAL A 36 0.24 -1.22 -22.16
CA VAL A 36 0.75 -0.52 -20.98
C VAL A 36 -0.28 -0.63 -19.85
N VAL A 37 0.20 -0.92 -18.65
CA VAL A 37 -0.62 -0.95 -17.44
C VAL A 37 -0.10 0.08 -16.45
N ILE A 38 -0.93 1.04 -16.10
CA ILE A 38 -0.59 2.12 -15.18
C ILE A 38 -0.97 1.67 -13.76
N CYS A 39 0.04 1.45 -12.90
CA CYS A 39 -0.13 0.97 -11.51
C CYS A 39 0.49 1.93 -10.48
N CYS A 40 0.53 3.23 -10.76
CA CYS A 40 1.26 4.23 -9.97
C CYS A 40 0.40 4.95 -8.91
N ALA A 41 -0.65 4.29 -8.42
CA ALA A 41 -1.55 4.80 -7.37
C ALA A 41 -2.10 6.21 -7.69
N ASP A 42 -1.79 7.25 -6.89
CA ASP A 42 -2.24 8.62 -7.16
C ASP A 42 -1.62 9.24 -8.42
N GLY A 43 -0.44 8.79 -8.82
CA GLY A 43 0.18 9.17 -10.09
C GLY A 43 -0.65 8.79 -11.33
N ILE A 44 -1.64 7.94 -11.17
CA ILE A 44 -2.58 7.56 -12.24
C ILE A 44 -3.33 8.78 -12.82
N SER A 45 -3.65 9.77 -11.99
CA SER A 45 -4.30 11.02 -12.42
C SER A 45 -3.46 11.86 -13.38
N ARG A 46 -2.15 11.62 -13.46
CA ARG A 46 -1.24 12.27 -14.45
C ARG A 46 -1.49 11.76 -15.87
N PHE A 47 -2.01 10.54 -16.00
CA PHE A 47 -2.18 9.84 -17.27
C PHE A 47 -3.64 9.53 -17.60
N THR A 48 -4.54 9.78 -16.67
CA THR A 48 -5.98 9.48 -16.81
C THR A 48 -6.81 10.57 -16.13
N ASN A 49 -8.11 10.60 -16.42
CA ASN A 49 -9.08 11.48 -15.74
C ASN A 49 -9.63 10.85 -14.45
N ALA A 50 -8.97 9.84 -13.89
CA ALA A 50 -9.43 9.17 -12.67
C ALA A 50 -9.24 10.07 -11.45
N GLY A 51 -10.32 10.34 -10.73
CA GLY A 51 -10.28 11.01 -9.43
C GLY A 51 -9.83 10.04 -8.34
N VAL A 52 -8.66 10.27 -7.75
CA VAL A 52 -8.15 9.48 -6.65
C VAL A 52 -8.40 10.20 -5.34
N LYS A 53 -9.16 9.57 -4.43
CA LYS A 53 -9.29 10.04 -3.05
C LYS A 53 -8.03 9.69 -2.28
N ILE A 54 -7.46 10.66 -1.58
CA ILE A 54 -6.36 10.45 -0.64
C ILE A 54 -6.93 10.55 0.77
N SER A 55 -6.58 9.60 1.63
CA SER A 55 -6.82 9.65 3.06
C SER A 55 -5.54 9.37 3.83
N TYR A 56 -5.48 9.86 5.06
CA TYR A 56 -4.31 9.85 5.92
C TYR A 56 -4.49 8.78 6.99
N ALA A 57 -3.56 7.82 7.07
CA ALA A 57 -3.58 6.74 8.05
C ALA A 57 -2.46 6.96 9.07
N PRO A 58 -2.75 7.54 10.24
CA PRO A 58 -1.78 7.63 11.31
C PRO A 58 -1.41 6.24 11.81
N MET A 59 -0.12 5.95 11.80
CA MET A 59 0.48 4.72 12.30
C MET A 59 1.60 5.08 13.24
N PHE A 60 1.82 4.28 14.26
CA PHE A 60 2.89 4.52 15.22
C PHE A 60 3.63 3.23 15.56
N ALA A 61 4.95 3.35 15.63
CA ALA A 61 5.80 2.31 16.15
C ALA A 61 5.71 2.30 17.68
N VAL A 62 5.59 1.12 18.26
CA VAL A 62 5.41 0.94 19.70
C VAL A 62 6.35 -0.10 20.26
N SER A 63 6.64 0.01 21.55
CA SER A 63 7.34 -1.02 22.34
C SER A 63 6.52 -1.36 23.60
N GLY A 64 6.99 -2.36 24.35
CA GLY A 64 6.29 -2.84 25.54
C GLY A 64 5.16 -3.82 25.20
N ILE A 65 5.28 -4.51 24.06
CA ILE A 65 4.39 -5.58 23.65
C ILE A 65 5.03 -6.90 24.09
N ARG A 66 4.23 -7.81 24.64
CA ARG A 66 4.70 -9.16 24.95
C ARG A 66 4.88 -9.95 23.65
N ASP A 67 5.93 -10.75 23.55
CA ASP A 67 6.24 -11.50 22.33
C ASP A 67 5.12 -12.50 21.96
N GLU A 68 4.41 -13.03 22.96
CA GLU A 68 3.28 -13.92 22.76
C GLU A 68 1.98 -13.21 22.41
N ALA A 69 1.98 -11.86 22.42
CA ALA A 69 0.77 -11.09 22.11
C ALA A 69 0.40 -11.27 20.64
N GLU A 70 -0.84 -11.63 20.38
CA GLU A 70 -1.35 -11.73 19.01
C GLU A 70 -1.52 -10.34 18.37
N SER A 71 -1.31 -10.28 17.05
CA SER A 71 -1.76 -9.14 16.26
C SER A 71 -3.29 -9.10 16.24
N PHE A 72 -3.88 -7.91 16.35
CA PHE A 72 -5.33 -7.78 16.38
C PHE A 72 -5.84 -6.60 15.58
N VAL A 73 -7.10 -6.67 15.18
CA VAL A 73 -7.93 -5.57 14.72
C VAL A 73 -9.19 -5.58 15.57
N GLU A 74 -9.46 -4.49 16.25
CA GLU A 74 -10.67 -4.31 17.04
C GLU A 74 -11.54 -3.22 16.39
N LEU A 75 -12.78 -3.57 16.10
CA LEU A 75 -13.75 -2.71 15.44
C LEU A 75 -14.85 -2.38 16.43
N ASP A 76 -15.10 -1.10 16.62
CA ASP A 76 -16.30 -0.61 17.27
C ASP A 76 -17.10 0.22 16.25
N TYR A 77 -18.31 -0.20 15.98
CA TYR A 77 -19.18 0.50 15.03
C TYR A 77 -19.87 1.72 15.63
N HIS A 78 -19.89 1.82 16.95
CA HIS A 78 -20.42 2.95 17.71
C HIS A 78 -19.44 3.34 18.82
N PRO A 79 -18.57 4.32 18.58
CA PRO A 79 -18.58 5.46 17.64
C PRO A 79 -17.77 5.30 16.35
N LYS A 80 -17.79 4.19 15.67
CA LYS A 80 -17.02 3.92 14.43
C LYS A 80 -15.51 4.02 14.65
N SER A 81 -15.04 3.42 15.72
CA SER A 81 -13.61 3.34 16.00
C SER A 81 -13.02 2.02 15.50
N CYS A 82 -11.76 2.06 15.15
CA CYS A 82 -10.99 0.87 14.86
C CYS A 82 -9.60 1.09 15.41
N ILE A 83 -9.10 0.14 16.16
CA ILE A 83 -7.69 0.06 16.52
C ILE A 83 -7.11 -1.24 16.02
N ASN A 84 -5.84 -1.21 15.62
CA ASN A 84 -5.12 -2.38 15.21
C ASN A 84 -3.72 -2.37 15.78
N LEU A 85 -3.20 -3.56 16.05
CA LEU A 85 -1.84 -3.78 16.49
C LEU A 85 -1.27 -4.95 15.69
N LEU A 86 -0.14 -4.74 15.07
CA LEU A 86 0.66 -5.78 14.43
C LEU A 86 1.89 -6.04 15.28
N ASN A 87 1.94 -7.19 15.93
CA ASN A 87 3.13 -7.63 16.66
C ASN A 87 4.25 -7.92 15.65
N LYS A 88 5.44 -7.34 15.88
CA LYS A 88 6.63 -7.49 15.04
C LYS A 88 7.73 -8.32 15.70
N GLY A 89 7.45 -8.83 16.90
CA GLY A 89 8.42 -9.56 17.73
C GLY A 89 9.36 -8.65 18.51
N ASN A 90 10.15 -9.23 19.38
CA ASN A 90 11.15 -8.54 20.20
C ASN A 90 10.58 -7.37 21.02
N GLY A 91 9.33 -7.46 21.44
CA GLY A 91 8.66 -6.41 22.20
C GLY A 91 8.22 -5.19 21.40
N TYR A 92 8.29 -5.22 20.06
CA TYR A 92 7.91 -4.13 19.16
C TYR A 92 6.65 -4.43 18.36
N GLY A 93 5.97 -3.37 17.92
CA GLY A 93 4.80 -3.47 17.07
C GLY A 93 4.49 -2.21 16.30
N LEU A 94 3.51 -2.36 15.42
CA LEU A 94 2.85 -1.27 14.71
C LEU A 94 1.43 -1.14 15.22
N ALA A 95 1.07 0.04 15.71
CA ALA A 95 -0.27 0.35 16.13
C ALA A 95 -0.89 1.43 15.24
N GLY A 96 -2.20 1.43 15.14
CA GLY A 96 -2.94 2.39 14.32
C GLY A 96 -4.44 2.28 14.52
N GLY A 97 -5.17 2.89 13.60
CA GLY A 97 -6.62 2.92 13.61
C GLY A 97 -7.20 3.04 12.20
N ILE A 98 -8.22 3.87 12.04
CA ILE A 98 -8.79 4.21 10.73
C ILE A 98 -7.96 5.31 10.05
N SER A 99 -8.14 5.48 8.74
CA SER A 99 -7.68 6.67 8.04
C SER A 99 -8.66 7.82 8.21
N VAL A 100 -8.14 9.04 8.20
CA VAL A 100 -8.92 10.29 8.21
C VAL A 100 -8.85 10.97 6.84
N ASP A 101 -9.86 11.76 6.50
CA ASP A 101 -10.02 12.32 5.15
C ASP A 101 -9.20 13.59 4.92
N ARG A 102 -8.78 14.26 5.99
CA ARG A 102 -8.06 15.54 5.91
C ARG A 102 -6.83 15.51 6.80
N GLU A 103 -5.81 16.23 6.39
CA GLU A 103 -4.53 16.30 7.09
C GLU A 103 -4.65 16.91 8.49
N ASP A 104 -5.51 17.93 8.65
CA ASP A 104 -5.75 18.59 9.92
C ASP A 104 -6.41 17.68 10.99
N GLN A 105 -7.00 16.56 10.56
CA GLN A 105 -7.59 15.54 11.44
C GLN A 105 -6.55 14.53 11.95
N VAL A 106 -5.35 14.49 11.38
CA VAL A 106 -4.33 13.48 11.71
C VAL A 106 -3.92 13.55 13.18
N GLN A 107 -3.55 14.73 13.64
CA GLN A 107 -3.05 14.89 15.02
C GLN A 107 -4.11 14.64 16.09
N PRO A 108 -5.36 15.18 15.98
CA PRO A 108 -6.42 14.84 16.92
C PRO A 108 -6.74 13.33 16.93
N TYR A 109 -6.79 12.71 15.76
CA TYR A 109 -7.07 11.29 15.66
C TYR A 109 -5.93 10.42 16.19
N TYR A 110 -4.67 10.81 15.96
CA TYR A 110 -3.51 10.15 16.54
C TYR A 110 -3.61 10.10 18.07
N GLN A 111 -3.89 11.23 18.73
CA GLN A 111 -4.01 11.28 20.18
C GLN A 111 -5.15 10.37 20.68
N TYR A 112 -6.27 10.37 20.00
CA TYR A 112 -7.38 9.46 20.28
C TYR A 112 -6.97 7.99 20.20
N CYS A 113 -6.26 7.60 19.13
CA CYS A 113 -5.75 6.24 18.96
C CYS A 113 -4.74 5.85 20.05
N VAL A 114 -3.84 6.74 20.42
CA VAL A 114 -2.87 6.52 21.51
C VAL A 114 -3.60 6.22 22.81
N ASP A 115 -4.64 6.98 23.14
CA ASP A 115 -5.40 6.81 24.37
C ASP A 115 -6.17 5.47 24.37
N LEU A 116 -6.71 5.04 23.23
CA LEU A 116 -7.34 3.74 23.09
C LEU A 116 -6.34 2.60 23.30
N HIS A 117 -5.18 2.67 22.68
CA HIS A 117 -4.13 1.64 22.82
C HIS A 117 -3.59 1.57 24.25
N LYS A 118 -3.38 2.72 24.91
CA LYS A 118 -2.93 2.79 26.30
C LYS A 118 -3.95 2.24 27.28
N ARG A 119 -5.25 2.45 27.02
CA ARG A 119 -6.31 1.83 27.84
C ARG A 119 -6.30 0.32 27.74
N ARG A 120 -6.04 -0.23 26.56
CA ARG A 120 -5.95 -1.65 26.32
C ARG A 120 -4.65 -2.27 26.87
N ASN A 121 -3.54 -1.59 26.70
CA ASN A 121 -2.23 -1.99 27.21
C ASN A 121 -1.52 -0.79 27.85
N PRO A 122 -1.62 -0.61 29.18
CA PRO A 122 -0.97 0.50 29.87
C PRO A 122 0.56 0.54 29.74
N ASN A 123 1.19 -0.60 29.44
CA ASN A 123 2.64 -0.72 29.30
C ASN A 123 3.14 -0.33 27.91
N ILE A 124 2.24 -0.07 26.94
CA ILE A 124 2.62 0.31 25.60
C ILE A 124 3.33 1.65 25.61
N LYS A 125 4.48 1.72 24.96
CA LYS A 125 5.26 2.95 24.77
C LYS A 125 5.22 3.34 23.32
N ILE A 126 4.80 4.56 23.03
CA ILE A 126 4.85 5.11 21.67
C ILE A 126 6.28 5.58 21.40
N LEU A 127 6.88 5.10 20.34
CA LEU A 127 8.24 5.45 19.93
C LEU A 127 8.23 6.68 19.02
N ASP A 128 7.41 6.61 17.95
CA ASP A 128 7.22 7.70 17.01
C ASP A 128 5.99 7.42 16.13
N MET A 129 5.53 8.45 15.43
CA MET A 129 4.39 8.38 14.50
C MET A 129 4.86 8.62 13.05
N TYR A 130 4.20 7.94 12.12
CA TYR A 130 4.25 8.29 10.72
C TYR A 130 2.85 8.22 10.09
N VAL A 131 2.67 8.89 8.96
CA VAL A 131 1.38 8.94 8.28
C VAL A 131 1.48 8.21 6.95
N GLY A 132 0.70 7.15 6.81
CA GLY A 132 0.53 6.46 5.54
C GLY A 132 -0.51 7.17 4.68
N LEU A 133 -0.22 7.37 3.40
CA LEU A 133 -1.20 7.89 2.45
C LEU A 133 -1.95 6.71 1.81
N LYS A 134 -3.24 6.64 2.06
CA LYS A 134 -4.12 5.68 1.42
C LYS A 134 -4.77 6.32 0.20
N LYS A 135 -4.70 5.65 -0.93
CA LYS A 135 -5.12 6.16 -2.23
C LYS A 135 -6.13 5.20 -2.83
N GLU A 136 -7.35 5.69 -3.10
CA GLU A 136 -8.46 4.87 -3.56
C GLU A 136 -9.22 5.57 -4.69
N LEU A 137 -9.76 4.79 -5.63
CA LEU A 137 -10.86 5.25 -6.49
C LEU A 137 -12.16 5.01 -5.73
N VAL A 138 -12.81 6.08 -5.33
CA VAL A 138 -14.06 6.02 -4.57
C VAL A 138 -15.19 6.53 -5.46
N GLY A 139 -16.26 5.76 -5.56
CA GLY A 139 -17.46 6.18 -6.27
C GLY A 139 -18.14 7.37 -5.58
N LYS A 140 -18.91 8.15 -6.35
CA LYS A 140 -19.68 9.27 -5.82
C LYS A 140 -20.62 8.79 -4.70
N GLY A 141 -20.50 9.42 -3.53
CA GLY A 141 -21.29 9.06 -2.34
C GLY A 141 -20.78 7.85 -1.55
N GLN A 142 -19.59 7.34 -1.85
CA GLN A 142 -18.94 6.28 -1.10
C GLN A 142 -17.79 6.83 -0.26
N ASP A 143 -17.65 6.35 0.98
CA ASP A 143 -16.55 6.74 1.87
C ASP A 143 -15.27 5.93 1.59
N ARG A 144 -15.41 4.69 1.16
CA ARG A 144 -14.31 3.75 0.94
C ARG A 144 -14.57 2.83 -0.24
N ASN A 145 -13.50 2.41 -0.88
CA ASN A 145 -13.53 1.37 -1.89
C ASN A 145 -12.79 0.12 -1.40
N TYR A 146 -13.47 -1.00 -1.43
CA TYR A 146 -12.93 -2.31 -1.08
C TYR A 146 -12.65 -3.20 -2.29
N LEU A 147 -12.87 -2.67 -3.49
CA LEU A 147 -12.67 -3.39 -4.74
C LEU A 147 -11.39 -2.92 -5.43
N TYR A 148 -10.99 -3.64 -6.46
CA TYR A 148 -9.99 -3.18 -7.41
C TYR A 148 -10.67 -2.64 -8.67
N HIS A 149 -10.03 -1.67 -9.29
CA HIS A 149 -10.48 -1.12 -10.56
C HIS A 149 -9.47 -1.48 -11.64
N ILE A 150 -9.97 -2.05 -12.72
CA ILE A 150 -9.25 -2.29 -13.97
C ILE A 150 -10.00 -1.48 -15.02
N THR A 151 -9.44 -0.35 -15.41
CA THR A 151 -10.08 0.60 -16.32
C THR A 151 -9.31 0.67 -17.62
N ASN A 152 -9.99 0.54 -18.73
CA ASN A 152 -9.43 0.81 -20.04
C ASN A 152 -9.30 2.33 -20.22
N VAL A 153 -8.11 2.80 -20.52
CA VAL A 153 -7.79 4.23 -20.73
C VAL A 153 -7.83 4.55 -22.23
N SER A 154 -7.30 3.64 -23.03
CA SER A 154 -7.35 3.64 -24.50
C SER A 154 -7.18 2.20 -24.98
N ASP A 155 -7.15 1.97 -26.29
CA ASP A 155 -7.17 0.61 -26.88
C ASP A 155 -6.15 -0.34 -26.26
N ASN A 156 -4.95 0.17 -25.94
CA ASN A 156 -3.84 -0.63 -25.44
C ASN A 156 -3.31 -0.17 -24.07
N VAL A 157 -3.98 0.80 -23.43
CA VAL A 157 -3.57 1.34 -22.14
C VAL A 157 -4.63 1.04 -21.09
N TRP A 158 -4.20 0.49 -19.98
CA TRP A 158 -5.03 0.14 -18.85
C TRP A 158 -4.54 0.81 -17.58
N SER A 159 -5.44 1.14 -16.67
CA SER A 159 -5.09 1.62 -15.34
C SER A 159 -5.64 0.68 -14.27
N VAL A 160 -4.87 0.49 -13.20
CA VAL A 160 -5.21 -0.40 -12.10
C VAL A 160 -5.01 0.30 -10.77
N ILE A 161 -6.06 0.31 -9.95
CA ILE A 161 -5.99 0.75 -8.55
C ILE A 161 -6.62 -0.32 -7.66
N LEU A 162 -5.96 -0.60 -6.54
CA LEU A 162 -6.42 -1.51 -5.50
C LEU A 162 -7.02 -0.72 -4.33
N GLY A 163 -8.23 -1.06 -3.92
CA GLY A 163 -8.82 -0.54 -2.68
C GLY A 163 -8.23 -1.18 -1.43
N LYS A 164 -7.67 -2.40 -1.55
CA LYS A 164 -6.96 -3.11 -0.49
C LYS A 164 -5.81 -3.93 -1.05
N PHE A 165 -4.71 -3.96 -0.33
CA PHE A 165 -3.52 -4.74 -0.71
C PHE A 165 -3.81 -6.24 -0.87
N THR A 166 -4.68 -6.80 -0.02
CA THR A 166 -5.08 -8.22 -0.10
C THR A 166 -5.74 -8.61 -1.42
N LEU A 167 -6.25 -7.65 -2.18
CA LEU A 167 -6.87 -7.90 -3.50
C LEU A 167 -5.84 -8.15 -4.61
N MET A 168 -4.55 -7.93 -4.37
CA MET A 168 -3.51 -8.12 -5.39
C MET A 168 -3.45 -9.56 -5.90
N PHE A 169 -3.74 -10.54 -5.05
CA PHE A 169 -3.71 -11.95 -5.43
C PHE A 169 -4.81 -12.34 -6.44
N SER A 170 -5.95 -11.64 -6.40
CA SER A 170 -7.04 -11.84 -7.37
C SER A 170 -6.97 -10.89 -8.56
N LEU A 171 -6.22 -9.79 -8.44
CA LEU A 171 -6.11 -8.77 -9.47
C LEU A 171 -5.48 -9.30 -10.75
N ALA A 172 -4.34 -9.97 -10.68
CA ALA A 172 -3.62 -10.45 -11.86
C ALA A 172 -4.44 -11.47 -12.67
N PRO A 173 -5.07 -12.49 -12.05
CA PRO A 173 -6.00 -13.36 -12.76
C PRO A 173 -7.16 -12.62 -13.42
N GLU A 174 -7.75 -11.66 -12.74
CA GLU A 174 -8.88 -10.91 -13.29
C GLU A 174 -8.45 -9.98 -14.42
N PHE A 175 -7.27 -9.38 -14.32
CA PHE A 175 -6.67 -8.59 -15.40
C PHE A 175 -6.49 -9.44 -16.66
N ILE A 176 -5.93 -10.63 -16.53
CA ILE A 176 -5.75 -11.56 -17.65
C ILE A 176 -7.09 -11.89 -18.31
N ARG A 177 -8.13 -12.18 -17.51
CA ARG A 177 -9.47 -12.46 -18.06
C ARG A 177 -10.06 -11.27 -18.82
N ARG A 178 -9.97 -10.08 -18.27
CA ARG A 178 -10.57 -8.87 -18.88
C ARG A 178 -9.82 -8.40 -20.11
N VAL A 179 -8.49 -8.34 -20.03
CA VAL A 179 -7.66 -7.76 -21.08
C VAL A 179 -7.40 -8.77 -22.20
N TYR A 180 -7.01 -9.97 -21.84
CA TYR A 180 -6.62 -10.98 -22.83
C TYR A 180 -7.72 -11.98 -23.18
N ARG A 181 -8.86 -11.93 -22.51
CA ARG A 181 -10.00 -12.87 -22.70
C ARG A 181 -9.58 -14.33 -22.56
N LYS A 182 -8.63 -14.61 -21.68
CA LYS A 182 -8.08 -15.94 -21.42
C LYS A 182 -8.19 -16.29 -19.95
N ASN A 183 -8.34 -17.57 -19.66
CA ASN A 183 -8.20 -18.04 -18.29
C ASN A 183 -6.73 -17.95 -17.86
N PRO A 184 -6.42 -17.40 -16.69
CA PRO A 184 -5.07 -17.38 -16.17
C PRO A 184 -4.61 -18.81 -15.91
N PRO A 185 -3.30 -19.11 -16.09
CA PRO A 185 -2.75 -20.39 -15.69
C PRO A 185 -2.96 -20.58 -14.18
N ARG A 186 -3.26 -21.81 -13.76
CA ARG A 186 -3.25 -22.13 -12.33
C ARG A 186 -1.82 -22.07 -11.82
N VAL A 187 -1.60 -21.29 -10.79
CA VAL A 187 -0.35 -21.36 -10.03
C VAL A 187 -0.36 -22.68 -9.27
N GLN A 188 0.46 -23.63 -9.64
CA GLN A 188 0.42 -25.00 -9.12
C GLN A 188 0.95 -25.12 -7.68
N SER A 189 1.90 -24.30 -7.29
CA SER A 189 2.35 -24.09 -5.90
C SER A 189 3.35 -22.96 -5.85
N PHE A 190 3.41 -22.25 -4.72
CA PHE A 190 4.64 -21.52 -4.36
C PHE A 190 5.52 -22.55 -3.63
N GLU A 191 6.67 -22.88 -4.17
CA GLU A 191 7.69 -23.56 -3.40
C GLU A 191 8.01 -22.68 -2.18
N ARG A 192 7.86 -23.26 -0.98
CA ARG A 192 8.03 -22.53 0.29
C ARG A 192 9.47 -22.08 0.57
N ASP A 193 10.40 -22.51 -0.26
CA ASP A 193 11.84 -22.32 -0.04
C ASP A 193 12.41 -21.04 -0.69
N CYS A 194 11.56 -20.10 -1.09
CA CYS A 194 12.06 -18.77 -1.42
C CYS A 194 12.51 -18.06 -0.14
N ILE A 195 13.76 -18.23 0.23
CA ILE A 195 14.46 -17.31 1.13
C ILE A 195 14.44 -15.96 0.40
N ILE A 196 13.61 -15.05 0.89
CA ILE A 196 13.63 -13.67 0.43
C ILE A 196 14.90 -13.07 1.03
N GLU A 197 16.02 -13.23 0.33
CA GLU A 197 17.20 -12.42 0.61
C GLU A 197 16.80 -10.95 0.46
N GLN A 198 17.25 -10.11 1.39
CA GLN A 198 17.01 -8.66 1.30
C GLN A 198 17.55 -8.17 -0.03
N HIS A 199 16.66 -7.93 -0.97
CA HIS A 199 17.06 -7.38 -2.26
C HIS A 199 17.49 -5.92 -2.06
N PRO A 200 18.63 -5.47 -2.60
CA PRO A 200 19.15 -4.10 -2.38
C PRO A 200 18.19 -2.99 -2.83
N MET A 201 17.15 -3.32 -3.59
CA MET A 201 16.09 -2.39 -3.98
C MET A 201 14.92 -2.32 -2.99
N LEU A 202 14.89 -3.13 -1.94
CA LEU A 202 13.88 -3.06 -0.89
C LEU A 202 14.33 -2.03 0.14
N SER A 203 13.57 -0.95 0.26
CA SER A 203 13.76 0.01 1.35
C SER A 203 13.28 -0.58 2.68
N ASN A 204 13.93 -0.21 3.77
CA ASN A 204 13.44 -0.53 5.09
C ASN A 204 12.05 0.10 5.31
N PRO A 205 11.11 -0.61 5.94
CA PRO A 205 9.86 0.00 6.36
C PRO A 205 10.10 1.14 7.35
N CYS A 206 9.33 2.21 7.27
CA CYS A 206 9.46 3.38 8.16
C CYS A 206 9.50 3.03 9.66
N TRP A 207 8.72 2.02 10.08
CA TRP A 207 8.69 1.58 11.47
C TRP A 207 10.02 0.98 11.92
N GLN A 208 10.74 0.27 11.05
CA GLN A 208 12.04 -0.31 11.34
C GLN A 208 13.07 0.76 11.61
N ASP A 209 13.08 1.83 10.83
CA ASP A 209 13.97 2.96 11.04
C ASP A 209 13.69 3.67 12.37
N ILE A 210 12.40 3.76 12.77
CA ILE A 210 12.02 4.32 14.07
C ILE A 210 12.55 3.44 15.22
N VAL A 211 12.38 2.13 15.12
CA VAL A 211 12.87 1.18 16.14
C VAL A 211 14.38 1.27 16.25
N ASN A 212 15.10 1.20 15.13
CA ASN A 212 16.56 1.28 15.10
C ASN A 212 17.08 2.58 15.76
N LYS A 213 16.44 3.73 15.46
CA LYS A 213 16.79 5.02 16.08
C LYS A 213 16.48 5.03 17.58
N SER A 214 15.42 4.37 18.03
CA SER A 214 15.06 4.30 19.45
C SER A 214 16.03 3.43 20.26
N GLU A 215 16.57 2.37 19.65
CA GLU A 215 17.58 1.50 20.27
C GLU A 215 18.91 2.22 20.45
N VAL A 216 19.36 2.97 19.44
CA VAL A 216 20.59 3.78 19.55
C VAL A 216 20.52 4.81 20.69
N LYS A 217 19.36 5.44 20.90
CA LYS A 217 19.16 6.39 22.01
C LYS A 217 19.21 5.78 23.42
N ARG A 218 19.13 4.47 23.55
CA ARG A 218 19.23 3.76 24.86
C ARG A 218 20.67 3.51 25.29
N TRP A 219 21.63 3.66 24.39
CA TRP A 219 23.05 3.40 24.63
C TRP A 219 23.89 4.68 24.77
N VAL A 220 23.26 5.86 24.73
CA VAL A 220 23.85 7.17 24.95
C VAL A 220 23.25 7.79 26.20
#